data_e21819bb47404b84848a87862ee96beb
#
_entry.id   e21819bb47404b84848a87862ee96beb
#
_cell.length_a   1.000
_cell.length_b   1.000
_cell.length_c   1.000
_cell.angle_alpha   90.00
_cell.angle_beta   90.00
_cell.angle_gamma   90.00
#
_symmetry.space_group_name_H-M   'P 1'
#
loop_
_entity.id
_entity.type
_entity.pdbx_description
1 polymer ?
#
loop_
_entity_poly.entity_id
_entity_poly.type
_entity_poly.pdbx_seq_one_letter_code
_entity_poly.pdbx_strand_id
1 'polypeptide(L)'
;PLVERQIAFGIQDVHIIENKYISKVTHTIAQGSEKWLTTHVHHPDDADVKTVTSNLRDKGYLICVATPEAETELSDIDTSPKLALVLGSEKEGVTAALKDEADIQFRIPIYGFSESYNVSVAAALMLQELRTKMVSSSVEWSLSEEEKLELMIDWCIKSMVSGEEITQWFLVNKLN
;
A
#
# COMPACT_ATOMS: atom_id res chain seq x y z
N PRO A 1 -0.75 -4.41 13.80
CA PRO A 1 0.28 -4.07 12.83
C PRO A 1 -0.29 -3.35 11.62
N LEU A 2 0.58 -2.75 10.78
CA LEU A 2 0.20 -1.89 9.66
C LEU A 2 -0.69 -2.62 8.65
N VAL A 3 -0.35 -3.85 8.30
CA VAL A 3 -1.03 -4.70 7.32
C VAL A 3 -2.51 -4.95 7.66
N GLU A 4 -2.85 -5.30 8.89
CA GLU A 4 -4.25 -5.52 9.31
C GLU A 4 -5.11 -4.28 9.16
N ARG A 5 -4.54 -3.09 9.37
CA ARG A 5 -5.26 -1.82 9.24
C ARG A 5 -5.53 -1.47 7.79
N GLN A 6 -4.61 -1.79 6.88
CA GLN A 6 -4.82 -1.59 5.45
C GLN A 6 -6.01 -2.40 4.93
N ILE A 7 -6.12 -3.67 5.33
CA ILE A 7 -7.27 -4.52 5.01
C ILE A 7 -8.58 -3.89 5.50
N ALA A 8 -8.60 -3.38 6.74
CA ALA A 8 -9.80 -2.75 7.30
C ALA A 8 -10.27 -1.51 6.52
N PHE A 9 -9.38 -0.85 5.78
CA PHE A 9 -9.70 0.30 4.92
C PHE A 9 -9.93 -0.07 3.44
N GLY A 10 -9.83 -1.35 3.08
CA GLY A 10 -10.05 -1.82 1.71
C GLY A 10 -8.86 -1.56 0.78
N ILE A 11 -7.65 -1.42 1.31
CA ILE A 11 -6.43 -1.35 0.51
C ILE A 11 -6.03 -2.77 0.11
N GLN A 12 -5.82 -2.99 -1.18
CA GLN A 12 -5.44 -4.30 -1.71
C GLN A 12 -3.93 -4.42 -1.94
N ASP A 13 -3.30 -3.42 -2.55
CA ASP A 13 -1.89 -3.47 -2.91
C ASP A 13 -1.01 -2.80 -1.86
N VAL A 14 0.04 -3.50 -1.45
CA VAL A 14 1.03 -3.03 -0.47
C VAL A 14 2.43 -3.25 -1.01
N HIS A 15 3.18 -2.16 -1.14
CA HIS A 15 4.58 -2.20 -1.53
C HIS A 15 5.46 -2.02 -0.30
N ILE A 16 6.39 -2.93 -0.09
CA ILE A 16 7.39 -2.90 0.97
C ILE A 16 8.75 -2.67 0.32
N ILE A 17 9.32 -1.49 0.53
CA ILE A 17 10.67 -1.17 0.06
C ILE A 17 11.62 -1.42 1.22
N GLU A 18 12.44 -2.47 1.10
CA GLU A 18 13.40 -2.84 2.14
C GLU A 18 14.65 -1.95 2.05
N ASN A 19 15.19 -1.59 3.21
CA ASN A 19 16.51 -0.97 3.32
C ASN A 19 17.55 -2.07 3.59
N LYS A 20 18.79 -1.88 3.15
CA LYS A 20 19.95 -2.81 3.34
C LYS A 20 20.14 -3.30 4.78
N TYR A 21 19.55 -2.62 5.75
CA TYR A 21 19.68 -2.94 7.18
C TYR A 21 18.46 -3.67 7.78
N ILE A 22 17.39 -3.89 7.03
CA ILE A 22 16.18 -4.55 7.50
C ILE A 22 15.96 -5.83 6.70
N SER A 23 16.79 -6.81 6.93
CA SER A 23 16.53 -8.16 6.45
C SER A 23 15.63 -8.88 7.48
N LYS A 24 14.40 -9.00 7.21
CA LYS A 24 13.31 -9.82 7.75
C LYS A 24 12.10 -8.96 8.11
N VAL A 25 11.26 -8.69 7.14
CA VAL A 25 9.82 -8.54 7.42
C VAL A 25 9.40 -9.86 8.05
N THR A 26 9.22 -9.84 9.35
CA THR A 26 8.85 -11.04 10.10
C THR A 26 7.41 -11.39 9.70
N HIS A 27 7.22 -12.47 8.96
CA HIS A 27 5.91 -13.05 8.59
C HIS A 27 4.97 -13.30 9.79
N THR A 28 5.45 -13.05 11.00
CA THR A 28 4.76 -13.35 12.27
C THR A 28 3.72 -12.28 12.67
N ILE A 29 3.60 -11.16 11.93
CA ILE A 29 2.88 -9.98 12.45
C ILE A 29 1.42 -9.90 12.01
N ALA A 30 1.01 -10.62 10.97
CA ALA A 30 -0.31 -10.42 10.36
C ALA A 30 -1.35 -11.51 10.66
N GLN A 31 -1.06 -12.49 11.52
CA GLN A 31 -1.98 -13.56 11.95
C GLN A 31 -2.86 -14.14 10.81
N GLY A 32 -2.29 -14.28 9.60
CA GLY A 32 -3.00 -14.83 8.42
C GLY A 32 -3.80 -13.80 7.64
N SER A 33 -3.77 -12.52 8.01
CA SER A 33 -4.45 -11.47 7.22
C SER A 33 -3.64 -11.05 5.98
N GLU A 34 -2.34 -11.31 5.93
CA GLU A 34 -1.49 -11.06 4.77
C GLU A 34 -1.95 -11.77 3.50
N LYS A 35 -2.62 -12.92 3.63
CA LYS A 35 -3.14 -13.67 2.48
C LYS A 35 -4.20 -12.92 1.67
N TRP A 36 -4.84 -11.92 2.27
CA TRP A 36 -5.87 -11.11 1.65
C TRP A 36 -5.33 -9.87 0.93
N LEU A 37 -4.01 -9.62 1.02
CA LEU A 37 -3.34 -8.51 0.34
C LEU A 37 -2.47 -9.03 -0.81
N THR A 38 -2.29 -8.16 -1.79
CA THR A 38 -1.25 -8.30 -2.80
C THR A 38 -0.01 -7.55 -2.30
N THR A 39 0.97 -8.30 -1.78
CA THR A 39 2.18 -7.70 -1.21
C THR A 39 3.34 -7.81 -2.20
N HIS A 40 3.95 -6.68 -2.51
CA HIS A 40 5.12 -6.55 -3.36
C HIS A 40 6.32 -6.18 -2.51
N VAL A 41 7.27 -7.09 -2.35
CA VAL A 41 8.51 -6.84 -1.61
C VAL A 41 9.60 -6.44 -2.60
N HIS A 42 10.21 -5.27 -2.37
CA HIS A 42 11.29 -4.73 -3.18
C HIS A 42 12.58 -4.77 -2.38
N HIS A 43 13.45 -5.72 -2.73
CA HIS A 43 14.77 -5.83 -2.09
C HIS A 43 15.74 -4.81 -2.73
N PRO A 44 16.69 -4.27 -1.95
CA PRO A 44 17.64 -3.26 -2.43
C PRO A 44 18.50 -3.69 -3.61
N ASP A 45 18.69 -5.00 -3.77
CA ASP A 45 19.50 -5.58 -4.86
C ASP A 45 18.68 -5.81 -6.13
N ASP A 46 17.34 -5.84 -6.04
CA ASP A 46 16.44 -6.15 -7.16
C ASP A 46 15.81 -4.92 -7.80
N ALA A 47 15.50 -3.90 -7.01
CA ALA A 47 14.90 -2.67 -7.51
C ALA A 47 15.27 -1.45 -6.65
N ASP A 48 15.70 -0.39 -7.30
CA ASP A 48 15.86 0.89 -6.64
C ASP A 48 14.50 1.62 -6.48
N VAL A 49 14.49 2.63 -5.61
CA VAL A 49 13.30 3.46 -5.35
C VAL A 49 12.71 4.03 -6.63
N LYS A 50 13.57 4.51 -7.54
CA LYS A 50 13.16 5.14 -8.80
C LYS A 50 12.44 4.16 -9.73
N THR A 51 12.91 2.93 -9.81
CA THR A 51 12.25 1.87 -10.58
C THR A 51 10.86 1.58 -10.02
N VAL A 52 10.73 1.47 -8.71
CA VAL A 52 9.43 1.21 -8.05
C VAL A 52 8.44 2.34 -8.30
N THR A 53 8.86 3.60 -8.09
CA THR A 53 8.00 4.77 -8.28
C THR A 53 7.63 4.98 -9.74
N SER A 54 8.56 4.74 -10.68
CA SER A 54 8.29 4.79 -12.12
C SER A 54 7.23 3.79 -12.54
N ASN A 55 7.34 2.54 -12.08
CA ASN A 55 6.34 1.50 -12.37
C ASN A 55 4.94 1.85 -11.82
N LEU A 56 4.88 2.53 -10.69
CA LEU A 56 3.61 3.01 -10.14
C LEU A 56 3.04 4.17 -10.97
N ARG A 57 3.88 5.11 -11.41
CA ARG A 57 3.46 6.20 -12.31
C ARG A 57 2.96 5.68 -13.65
N ASP A 58 3.59 4.66 -14.22
CA ASP A 58 3.13 4.02 -15.47
C ASP A 58 1.74 3.39 -15.32
N LYS A 59 1.33 3.01 -14.10
CA LYS A 59 -0.02 2.57 -13.75
C LYS A 59 -0.98 3.71 -13.39
N GLY A 60 -0.53 4.96 -13.51
CA GLY A 60 -1.32 6.17 -13.25
C GLY A 60 -1.37 6.61 -11.79
N TYR A 61 -0.48 6.13 -10.93
CA TYR A 61 -0.41 6.56 -9.54
C TYR A 61 0.46 7.80 -9.37
N LEU A 62 0.01 8.73 -8.52
CA LEU A 62 0.84 9.80 -7.97
C LEU A 62 1.50 9.31 -6.67
N ILE A 63 2.79 9.58 -6.54
CA ILE A 63 3.58 9.22 -5.36
C ILE A 63 3.37 10.29 -4.28
N CYS A 64 2.65 9.96 -3.23
CA CYS A 64 2.28 10.85 -2.14
C CYS A 64 3.06 10.51 -0.87
N VAL A 65 4.04 11.32 -0.53
CA VAL A 65 4.94 11.09 0.61
C VAL A 65 4.46 11.85 1.84
N ALA A 66 4.24 11.10 2.92
CA ALA A 66 3.92 11.66 4.23
C ALA A 66 5.20 12.10 4.95
N THR A 67 5.34 13.40 5.20
CA THR A 67 6.49 13.99 5.90
C THR A 67 6.07 15.19 6.74
N PRO A 68 6.55 15.35 7.98
CA PRO A 68 6.19 16.48 8.85
C PRO A 68 6.57 17.86 8.28
N GLU A 69 7.59 17.91 7.43
CA GLU A 69 8.13 19.14 6.87
C GLU A 69 7.29 19.69 5.69
N ALA A 70 6.32 18.93 5.19
CA ALA A 70 5.51 19.36 4.06
C ALA A 70 4.61 20.56 4.40
N GLU A 71 4.38 21.41 3.41
CA GLU A 71 3.45 22.55 3.54
C GLU A 71 1.99 22.12 3.33
N THR A 72 1.73 21.19 2.41
CA THR A 72 0.39 20.69 2.12
C THR A 72 -0.12 19.80 3.25
N GLU A 73 -1.34 19.99 3.67
CA GLU A 73 -1.97 19.13 4.66
C GLU A 73 -2.71 17.96 4.00
N LEU A 74 -2.87 16.86 4.74
CA LEU A 74 -3.59 15.67 4.28
C LEU A 74 -5.02 16.02 3.80
N SER A 75 -5.66 16.97 4.46
CA SER A 75 -7.00 17.46 4.10
C SER A 75 -7.07 18.13 2.72
N ASP A 76 -5.94 18.61 2.19
CA ASP A 76 -5.90 19.34 0.93
C ASP A 76 -5.56 18.44 -0.27
N ILE A 77 -5.26 17.16 -0.03
CA ILE A 77 -4.95 16.21 -1.09
C ILE A 77 -6.17 15.96 -1.97
N ASP A 78 -5.99 16.13 -3.28
CA ASP A 78 -6.98 15.71 -4.27
C ASP A 78 -7.01 14.17 -4.37
N THR A 79 -8.19 13.58 -4.25
CA THR A 79 -8.41 12.14 -4.36
C THR A 79 -8.92 11.70 -5.73
N SER A 80 -8.95 12.59 -6.71
CA SER A 80 -9.36 12.26 -8.08
C SER A 80 -8.38 11.35 -8.81
N PRO A 81 -7.04 11.55 -8.70
CA PRO A 81 -6.07 10.61 -9.27
C PRO A 81 -5.87 9.38 -8.37
N LYS A 82 -5.26 8.33 -8.92
CA LYS A 82 -4.78 7.20 -8.13
C LYS A 82 -3.62 7.64 -7.26
N LEU A 83 -3.66 7.32 -5.98
CA LEU A 83 -2.64 7.73 -5.00
C LEU A 83 -1.86 6.53 -4.47
N ALA A 84 -0.54 6.61 -4.53
CA ALA A 84 0.37 5.70 -3.83
C ALA A 84 0.91 6.40 -2.57
N LEU A 85 0.39 6.02 -1.41
CA LEU A 85 0.76 6.63 -0.13
C LEU A 85 2.07 6.04 0.38
N VAL A 86 3.06 6.88 0.61
CA VAL A 86 4.39 6.50 1.11
C VAL A 86 4.54 6.91 2.57
N LEU A 87 4.84 5.91 3.40
CA LEU A 87 5.13 6.06 4.81
C LEU A 87 6.57 5.68 5.10
N GLY A 88 7.24 6.44 5.92
CA GLY A 88 8.58 6.14 6.39
C GLY A 88 8.61 5.17 7.56
N SER A 89 9.81 4.73 7.91
CA SER A 89 10.04 3.97 9.14
C SER A 89 9.85 4.85 10.39
N GLU A 90 9.61 4.21 11.55
CA GLU A 90 9.45 4.93 12.81
C GLU A 90 10.71 5.69 13.26
N LYS A 91 11.90 5.18 12.88
CA LYS A 91 13.17 5.76 13.31
C LYS A 91 13.72 6.81 12.36
N GLU A 92 13.68 6.53 11.07
CA GLU A 92 14.38 7.33 10.05
C GLU A 92 13.40 8.16 9.19
N GLY A 93 12.09 7.90 9.33
CA GLY A 93 11.10 8.51 8.47
C GLY A 93 11.21 8.02 7.02
N VAL A 94 10.83 8.88 6.08
CA VAL A 94 10.95 8.63 4.64
C VAL A 94 12.36 8.99 4.18
N THR A 95 13.01 8.11 3.42
CA THR A 95 14.36 8.37 2.89
C THR A 95 14.38 9.55 1.91
N ALA A 96 15.54 10.21 1.77
CA ALA A 96 15.71 11.31 0.82
C ALA A 96 15.35 10.87 -0.61
N ALA A 97 15.77 9.68 -1.02
CA ALA A 97 15.45 9.14 -2.34
C ALA A 97 13.94 9.03 -2.61
N LEU A 98 13.13 8.65 -1.60
CA LEU A 98 11.67 8.60 -1.72
C LEU A 98 11.05 10.01 -1.69
N LYS A 99 11.62 10.95 -0.92
CA LYS A 99 11.18 12.36 -0.92
C LYS A 99 11.44 13.02 -2.27
N ASP A 100 12.59 12.72 -2.91
CA ASP A 100 12.96 13.25 -4.23
C ASP A 100 12.05 12.70 -5.35
N GLU A 101 11.51 11.49 -5.18
CA GLU A 101 10.55 10.89 -6.10
C GLU A 101 9.08 11.26 -5.80
N ALA A 102 8.81 12.12 -4.83
CA ALA A 102 7.45 12.48 -4.49
C ALA A 102 6.83 13.42 -5.54
N ASP A 103 5.64 13.08 -6.03
CA ASP A 103 4.79 13.98 -6.81
C ASP A 103 4.06 14.96 -5.88
N ILE A 104 3.71 14.50 -4.67
CA ILE A 104 3.08 15.28 -3.61
C ILE A 104 3.78 14.94 -2.30
N GLN A 105 4.18 15.97 -1.55
CA GLN A 105 4.56 15.82 -0.15
C GLN A 105 3.46 16.43 0.71
N PHE A 106 3.06 15.72 1.77
CA PHE A 106 2.02 16.18 2.66
C PHE A 106 2.29 15.81 4.12
N ARG A 107 1.67 16.54 5.04
CA ARG A 107 1.74 16.30 6.47
C ARG A 107 0.38 15.95 7.07
N ILE A 108 0.41 15.22 8.18
CA ILE A 108 -0.71 15.08 9.09
C ILE A 108 -0.49 16.10 10.19
N PRO A 109 -1.41 17.07 10.45
CA PRO A 109 -1.22 18.08 11.47
C PRO A 109 -1.01 17.45 12.85
N ILE A 110 -0.02 17.96 13.58
CA ILE A 110 0.28 17.56 14.96
C ILE A 110 0.17 18.81 15.83
N TYR A 111 -0.74 18.76 16.80
CA TYR A 111 -1.07 19.91 17.66
C TYR A 111 -0.39 19.81 19.04
N GLY A 112 0.30 18.71 19.33
CA GLY A 112 0.99 18.45 20.59
C GLY A 112 2.50 18.60 20.48
N PHE A 113 3.20 18.16 21.52
CA PHE A 113 4.67 18.21 21.61
C PHE A 113 5.39 17.03 20.95
N SER A 114 4.65 16.09 20.35
CA SER A 114 5.24 14.98 19.62
C SER A 114 5.73 15.42 18.25
N GLU A 115 6.90 14.95 17.84
CA GLU A 115 7.46 15.25 16.50
C GLU A 115 6.82 14.42 15.39
N SER A 116 6.28 13.24 15.73
CA SER A 116 5.65 12.35 14.75
C SER A 116 4.58 11.46 15.40
N TYR A 117 3.69 10.91 14.57
CA TYR A 117 2.81 9.81 14.95
C TYR A 117 3.54 8.46 14.80
N ASN A 118 3.13 7.47 15.60
CA ASN A 118 3.43 6.08 15.27
C ASN A 118 2.95 5.77 13.83
N VAL A 119 3.75 5.05 13.06
CA VAL A 119 3.49 4.77 11.64
C VAL A 119 2.11 4.15 11.38
N SER A 120 1.66 3.27 12.29
CA SER A 120 0.34 2.65 12.17
C SER A 120 -0.81 3.63 12.45
N VAL A 121 -0.58 4.59 13.35
CA VAL A 121 -1.56 5.66 13.62
C VAL A 121 -1.61 6.61 12.42
N ALA A 122 -0.46 7.02 11.90
CA ALA A 122 -0.37 7.84 10.70
C ALA A 122 -1.12 7.20 9.52
N ALA A 123 -0.87 5.91 9.26
CA ALA A 123 -1.57 5.17 8.21
C ALA A 123 -3.08 5.17 8.40
N ALA A 124 -3.55 4.91 9.64
CA ALA A 124 -4.99 4.89 9.92
C ALA A 124 -5.65 6.26 9.70
N LEU A 125 -4.99 7.34 10.14
CA LEU A 125 -5.49 8.71 9.94
C LEU A 125 -5.57 9.07 8.45
N MET A 126 -4.51 8.76 7.69
CA MET A 126 -4.48 9.02 6.25
C MET A 126 -5.56 8.24 5.51
N LEU A 127 -5.66 6.95 5.75
CA LEU A 127 -6.61 6.09 5.07
C LEU A 127 -8.06 6.47 5.43
N GLN A 128 -8.33 6.84 6.68
CA GLN A 128 -9.64 7.30 7.11
C GLN A 128 -10.04 8.61 6.43
N GLU A 129 -9.14 9.59 6.40
CA GLU A 129 -9.39 10.90 5.78
C GLU A 129 -9.65 10.76 4.28
N LEU A 130 -8.72 10.09 3.57
CA LEU A 130 -8.82 9.92 2.13
C LEU A 130 -10.05 9.10 1.75
N ARG A 131 -10.36 8.02 2.48
CA ARG A 131 -11.57 7.25 2.23
C ARG A 131 -12.84 8.08 2.45
N THR A 132 -12.90 8.90 3.48
CA THR A 132 -14.05 9.79 3.73
C THR A 132 -14.23 10.76 2.57
N LYS A 133 -13.16 11.33 2.05
CA LYS A 133 -13.18 12.21 0.87
C LYS A 133 -13.66 11.46 -0.39
N MET A 134 -13.13 10.27 -0.65
CA MET A 134 -13.52 9.46 -1.81
C MET A 134 -14.99 9.06 -1.77
N VAL A 135 -15.50 8.63 -0.63
CA VAL A 135 -16.92 8.25 -0.45
C VAL A 135 -17.87 9.44 -0.65
N SER A 136 -17.44 10.63 -0.26
CA SER A 136 -18.23 11.87 -0.42
C SER A 136 -18.04 12.56 -1.77
N SER A 137 -17.20 12.03 -2.63
CA SER A 137 -16.91 12.55 -3.98
C SER A 137 -17.62 11.74 -5.07
N SER A 138 -17.49 12.20 -6.32
CA SER A 138 -17.93 11.46 -7.51
C SER A 138 -16.85 10.56 -8.09
N VAL A 139 -15.72 10.39 -7.40
CA VAL A 139 -14.61 9.54 -7.86
C VAL A 139 -15.03 8.08 -7.82
N GLU A 140 -14.86 7.39 -8.94
CA GLU A 140 -15.06 5.95 -9.00
C GLU A 140 -13.80 5.24 -8.50
N TRP A 141 -13.86 4.79 -7.24
CA TRP A 141 -12.74 4.13 -6.55
C TRP A 141 -12.95 2.63 -6.34
N SER A 142 -14.12 2.12 -6.74
CA SER A 142 -14.44 0.69 -6.62
C SER A 142 -13.70 -0.12 -7.68
N LEU A 143 -13.31 -1.33 -7.31
CA LEU A 143 -12.80 -2.29 -8.27
C LEU A 143 -13.87 -2.60 -9.33
N SER A 144 -13.46 -2.76 -10.58
CA SER A 144 -14.29 -3.30 -11.65
C SER A 144 -14.75 -4.73 -11.33
N GLU A 145 -15.77 -5.22 -12.02
CA GLU A 145 -16.23 -6.61 -11.81
C GLU A 145 -15.15 -7.64 -12.20
N GLU A 146 -14.32 -7.31 -13.19
CA GLU A 146 -13.19 -8.15 -13.61
C GLU A 146 -12.11 -8.22 -12.51
N GLU A 147 -11.68 -7.07 -11.99
CA GLU A 147 -10.72 -6.99 -10.87
C GLU A 147 -11.24 -7.70 -9.61
N LYS A 148 -12.53 -7.58 -9.31
CA LYS A 148 -13.16 -8.30 -8.20
C LYS A 148 -13.10 -9.81 -8.41
N LEU A 149 -13.38 -10.28 -9.62
CA LEU A 149 -13.35 -11.70 -9.94
C LEU A 149 -11.94 -12.28 -9.83
N GLU A 150 -10.94 -11.59 -10.38
CA GLU A 150 -9.53 -11.97 -10.28
C GLU A 150 -9.09 -12.06 -8.81
N LEU A 151 -9.44 -11.06 -8.01
CA LEU A 151 -9.12 -11.03 -6.59
C LEU A 151 -9.83 -12.16 -5.81
N MET A 152 -11.09 -12.46 -6.12
CA MET A 152 -11.83 -13.56 -5.51
C MET A 152 -11.20 -14.91 -5.85
N ILE A 153 -10.73 -15.12 -7.08
CA ILE A 153 -10.03 -16.33 -7.50
C ILE A 153 -8.73 -16.48 -6.70
N ASP A 154 -7.92 -15.43 -6.60
CA ASP A 154 -6.67 -15.42 -5.83
C ASP A 154 -6.94 -15.77 -4.35
N TRP A 155 -7.94 -15.15 -3.74
CA TRP A 155 -8.33 -15.44 -2.37
C TRP A 155 -8.85 -16.88 -2.17
N CYS A 156 -9.59 -17.41 -3.14
CA CYS A 156 -10.02 -18.81 -3.11
C CYS A 156 -8.81 -19.75 -3.12
N ILE A 157 -7.87 -19.54 -4.04
CA ILE A 157 -6.64 -20.33 -4.15
C ILE A 157 -5.84 -20.29 -2.83
N LYS A 158 -5.61 -19.10 -2.28
CA LYS A 158 -4.89 -18.90 -1.01
C LYS A 158 -5.60 -19.47 0.22
N SER A 159 -6.89 -19.69 0.13
CA SER A 159 -7.71 -20.22 1.25
C SER A 159 -7.82 -21.75 1.26
N MET A 160 -7.59 -22.40 0.14
CA MET A 160 -7.69 -23.85 0.01
C MET A 160 -6.36 -24.53 0.36
N VAL A 161 -6.44 -25.70 1.00
CA VAL A 161 -5.29 -26.59 1.12
C VAL A 161 -4.90 -27.06 -0.28
N SER A 162 -3.65 -26.88 -0.67
CA SER A 162 -3.15 -27.19 -2.03
C SER A 162 -3.88 -26.44 -3.16
N GLY A 163 -4.33 -25.21 -2.91
CA GLY A 163 -5.09 -24.43 -3.90
C GLY A 163 -4.36 -24.21 -5.21
N GLU A 164 -3.06 -23.95 -5.18
CA GLU A 164 -2.23 -23.80 -6.37
C GLU A 164 -2.13 -25.10 -7.18
N GLU A 165 -1.92 -26.25 -6.52
CA GLU A 165 -1.86 -27.57 -7.16
C GLU A 165 -3.18 -27.95 -7.82
N ILE A 166 -4.30 -27.68 -7.13
CA ILE A 166 -5.66 -27.91 -7.66
C ILE A 166 -5.90 -27.04 -8.88
N THR A 167 -5.51 -25.78 -8.83
CA THR A 167 -5.67 -24.83 -9.93
C THR A 167 -4.85 -25.26 -11.14
N GLN A 168 -3.59 -25.63 -10.94
CA GLN A 168 -2.75 -26.14 -12.01
C GLN A 168 -3.32 -27.43 -12.63
N TRP A 169 -3.77 -28.37 -11.79
CA TRP A 169 -4.41 -29.58 -12.28
C TRP A 169 -5.64 -29.27 -13.13
N PHE A 170 -6.49 -28.33 -12.70
CA PHE A 170 -7.69 -27.92 -13.43
C PHE A 170 -7.35 -27.30 -14.79
N LEU A 171 -6.37 -26.38 -14.84
CA LEU A 171 -5.93 -25.72 -16.08
C LEU A 171 -5.42 -26.72 -17.11
N VAL A 172 -4.67 -27.74 -16.65
CA VAL A 172 -4.10 -28.76 -17.54
C VAL A 172 -5.17 -29.76 -18.04
N ASN A 173 -6.14 -30.13 -17.20
CA ASN A 173 -7.04 -31.27 -17.51
C ASN A 173 -8.45 -30.85 -17.94
N LYS A 174 -8.86 -29.59 -17.82
CA LYS A 174 -10.20 -29.12 -18.12
C LYS A 174 -10.27 -28.03 -19.19
N LEU A 175 -9.14 -27.38 -19.50
CA LEU A 175 -9.06 -26.35 -20.55
C LEU A 175 -8.36 -26.85 -21.81
N ASN A 176 -7.85 -28.11 -21.83
CA ASN A 176 -7.45 -28.87 -22.98
C ASN A 176 -8.50 -29.93 -23.28
#